data_0b6f9470cf07ef8122e57b480a360f03
#
_entry.id   0b6f9470cf07ef8122e57b480a360f03
#
_cell.length_a   1.000
_cell.length_b   1.000
_cell.length_c   1.000
_cell.angle_alpha   90.00
_cell.angle_beta   90.00
_cell.angle_gamma   90.00
#
_symmetry.space_group_name_H-M   'P 1'
#
loop_
_entity.id
_entity.type
_entity.pdbx_description
1 polymer ?
#
loop_
_entity_poly.entity_id
_entity_poly.type
_entity_poly.pdbx_seq_one_letter_code
_entity_poly.pdbx_strand_id
1 'polypeptide(L)'
;MTEKNLSNIAIHTITNRPWTTEQCIEEYSKAGIGGITFWRYSFEGRDPKKVGEQSRNSGLNVVSVARGGFFAAESKEDREKAIDDNKKAIDETHAVGAPSLVLVCGSSKHQSLDTSRGQIQDGIAECLEHAKDAEVILAIEPLHPMYAAERSAINSMAQANTICENLDNHPNVGVALDVYHTWWDEKLYEEISRSFNNGNLTSYHICDWLSPMEDMLNDRGLMGEGSIDVNQISKWVTESGFTGFHEVEIFSERWWKIDQHDYLNKIISYFE
;
A
#
# COMPACT_ATOMS: atom_id res chain seq x y z
N MET A 1 -8.92 18.03 -27.15
CA MET A 1 -8.17 17.54 -25.97
C MET A 1 -9.11 16.57 -25.30
N THR A 2 -8.80 15.28 -25.31
CA THR A 2 -9.56 14.28 -24.54
C THR A 2 -9.39 14.64 -23.06
N GLU A 3 -10.49 14.79 -22.32
CA GLU A 3 -10.43 14.99 -20.87
C GLU A 3 -9.62 13.84 -20.24
N LYS A 4 -8.65 14.20 -19.42
CA LYS A 4 -7.80 13.25 -18.68
C LYS A 4 -8.70 12.46 -17.74
N ASN A 5 -8.71 11.15 -17.86
CA ASN A 5 -9.45 10.32 -16.92
C ASN A 5 -8.54 9.87 -15.77
N LEU A 6 -8.38 10.74 -14.78
CA LEU A 6 -7.62 10.44 -13.55
C LEU A 6 -8.52 9.92 -12.41
N SER A 7 -9.78 9.61 -12.71
CA SER A 7 -10.78 9.21 -11.70
C SER A 7 -10.47 7.91 -10.99
N ASN A 8 -9.65 7.03 -11.59
CA ASN A 8 -9.18 5.77 -11.00
C ASN A 8 -7.71 5.83 -10.54
N ILE A 9 -7.11 7.03 -10.50
CA ILE A 9 -5.76 7.23 -9.98
C ILE A 9 -5.85 7.75 -8.56
N ALA A 10 -5.07 7.17 -7.66
CA ALA A 10 -4.86 7.67 -6.31
C ALA A 10 -3.37 7.96 -6.09
N ILE A 11 -3.07 8.85 -5.17
CA ILE A 11 -1.69 9.16 -4.82
C ILE A 11 -1.52 9.03 -3.30
N HIS A 12 -0.48 8.29 -2.89
CA HIS A 12 -0.06 8.19 -1.51
C HIS A 12 0.54 9.52 -1.03
N THR A 13 0.19 9.97 0.18
CA THR A 13 0.73 11.22 0.75
C THR A 13 2.26 11.21 0.86
N ILE A 14 2.88 10.04 0.97
CA ILE A 14 4.34 9.89 0.98
C ILE A 14 4.98 10.29 -0.36
N THR A 15 4.26 10.20 -1.47
CA THR A 15 4.75 10.58 -2.79
C THR A 15 5.11 12.08 -2.82
N ASN A 16 4.23 12.92 -2.29
CA ASN A 16 4.50 14.36 -2.13
C ASN A 16 4.80 14.70 -0.66
N ARG A 17 5.71 13.94 -0.02
CA ARG A 17 6.06 14.04 1.40
C ARG A 17 6.36 15.47 1.89
N PRO A 18 6.93 16.41 1.10
CA PRO A 18 7.12 17.79 1.52
C PRO A 18 5.83 18.59 1.75
N TRP A 19 4.70 18.14 1.18
CA TRP A 19 3.41 18.77 1.41
C TRP A 19 2.78 18.35 2.74
N THR A 20 2.01 19.25 3.33
CA THR A 20 1.14 18.90 4.45
C THR A 20 -0.02 18.03 3.97
N THR A 21 -0.71 17.39 4.90
CA THR A 21 -1.92 16.61 4.60
C THR A 21 -2.97 17.44 3.84
N GLU A 22 -3.17 18.69 4.28
CA GLU A 22 -4.12 19.62 3.66
C GLU A 22 -3.70 20.02 2.24
N GLN A 23 -2.40 20.23 2.01
CA GLN A 23 -1.86 20.51 0.67
C GLN A 23 -2.04 19.29 -0.26
N CYS A 24 -1.78 18.06 0.21
CA CYS A 24 -2.05 16.87 -0.60
C CYS A 24 -3.52 16.80 -1.00
N ILE A 25 -4.45 16.99 -0.06
CA ILE A 25 -5.89 16.96 -0.35
C ILE A 25 -6.26 18.04 -1.38
N GLU A 26 -5.81 19.27 -1.17
CA GLU A 26 -6.15 20.41 -2.02
C GLU A 26 -5.57 20.24 -3.43
N GLU A 27 -4.29 19.91 -3.56
CA GLU A 27 -3.61 19.87 -4.84
C GLU A 27 -3.98 18.63 -5.68
N TYR A 28 -4.22 17.48 -5.04
CA TYR A 28 -4.72 16.29 -5.75
C TYR A 28 -6.13 16.52 -6.28
N SER A 29 -7.00 17.13 -5.48
CA SER A 29 -8.35 17.51 -5.91
C SER A 29 -8.33 18.47 -7.08
N LYS A 30 -7.54 19.55 -7.02
CA LYS A 30 -7.40 20.54 -8.12
C LYS A 30 -6.87 19.89 -9.40
N ALA A 31 -6.00 18.88 -9.27
CA ALA A 31 -5.43 18.17 -10.40
C ALA A 31 -6.41 17.15 -11.04
N GLY A 32 -7.58 16.91 -10.43
CA GLY A 32 -8.56 15.95 -10.91
C GLY A 32 -8.22 14.49 -10.58
N ILE A 33 -7.32 14.24 -9.63
CA ILE A 33 -7.02 12.91 -9.09
C ILE A 33 -8.27 12.36 -8.40
N GLY A 34 -8.55 11.07 -8.58
CA GLY A 34 -9.76 10.43 -8.06
C GLY A 34 -9.67 9.98 -6.60
N GLY A 35 -8.45 9.73 -6.08
CA GLY A 35 -8.27 9.19 -4.74
C GLY A 35 -6.99 9.61 -4.02
N ILE A 36 -6.98 9.37 -2.72
CA ILE A 36 -5.82 9.63 -1.85
C ILE A 36 -5.61 8.45 -0.90
N THR A 37 -4.36 8.04 -0.74
CA THR A 37 -3.93 7.08 0.28
C THR A 37 -3.12 7.80 1.34
N PHE A 38 -3.54 7.67 2.58
CA PHE A 38 -2.87 8.32 3.70
C PHE A 38 -1.81 7.43 4.34
N TRP A 39 -0.63 7.98 4.53
CA TRP A 39 0.33 7.44 5.49
C TRP A 39 -0.05 7.92 6.90
N ARG A 40 0.07 7.06 7.93
CA ARG A 40 -0.40 7.34 9.30
C ARG A 40 0.16 8.63 9.91
N TYR A 41 1.35 9.08 9.50
CA TYR A 41 1.88 10.39 9.91
C TYR A 41 0.96 11.57 9.54
N SER A 42 0.11 11.39 8.52
CA SER A 42 -0.88 12.40 8.12
C SER A 42 -1.90 12.70 9.21
N PHE A 43 -2.04 11.80 10.19
CA PHE A 43 -2.96 11.94 11.32
C PHE A 43 -2.28 12.47 12.59
N GLU A 44 -0.95 12.68 12.60
CA GLU A 44 -0.26 13.22 13.76
C GLU A 44 -0.80 14.61 14.13
N GLY A 45 -1.36 14.72 15.34
CA GLY A 45 -2.00 15.95 15.82
C GLY A 45 -3.32 16.31 15.14
N ARG A 46 -3.90 15.40 14.34
CA ARG A 46 -5.17 15.57 13.62
C ARG A 46 -6.18 14.49 13.99
N ASP A 47 -7.46 14.82 13.83
CA ASP A 47 -8.55 13.85 13.92
C ASP A 47 -8.73 13.17 12.55
N PRO A 48 -8.47 11.84 12.42
CA PRO A 48 -8.62 11.13 11.15
C PRO A 48 -10.00 11.30 10.51
N LYS A 49 -11.06 11.36 11.31
CA LYS A 49 -12.42 11.58 10.81
C LYS A 49 -12.55 12.90 10.06
N LYS A 50 -11.99 13.99 10.61
CA LYS A 50 -12.01 15.31 9.96
C LYS A 50 -11.17 15.33 8.69
N VAL A 51 -10.03 14.64 8.68
CA VAL A 51 -9.19 14.48 7.46
C VAL A 51 -9.97 13.78 6.37
N GLY A 52 -10.66 12.68 6.69
CA GLY A 52 -11.51 11.96 5.75
C GLY A 52 -12.70 12.79 5.23
N GLU A 53 -13.38 13.54 6.12
CA GLU A 53 -14.44 14.46 5.73
C GLU A 53 -13.93 15.56 4.77
N GLN A 54 -12.76 16.14 5.04
CA GLN A 54 -12.14 17.13 4.18
C GLN A 54 -11.83 16.54 2.80
N SER A 55 -11.26 15.33 2.73
CA SER A 55 -10.95 14.65 1.47
C SER A 55 -12.20 14.43 0.62
N ARG A 56 -13.25 13.86 1.20
CA ARG A 56 -14.51 13.61 0.49
C ARG A 56 -15.19 14.91 0.04
N ASN A 57 -15.16 15.96 0.86
CA ASN A 57 -15.71 17.28 0.51
C ASN A 57 -14.92 17.94 -0.64
N SER A 58 -13.65 17.56 -0.81
CA SER A 58 -12.81 17.99 -1.94
C SER A 58 -12.95 17.09 -3.19
N GLY A 59 -13.83 16.07 -3.15
CA GLY A 59 -14.07 15.16 -4.28
C GLY A 59 -13.11 13.97 -4.37
N LEU A 60 -12.25 13.76 -3.36
CA LEU A 60 -11.32 12.63 -3.34
C LEU A 60 -11.94 11.42 -2.61
N ASN A 61 -11.75 10.23 -3.18
CA ASN A 61 -11.97 8.97 -2.46
C ASN A 61 -10.80 8.71 -1.52
N VAL A 62 -11.07 8.34 -0.26
CA VAL A 62 -10.04 7.82 0.62
C VAL A 62 -9.87 6.33 0.31
N VAL A 63 -8.70 5.94 -0.24
CA VAL A 63 -8.51 4.62 -0.84
C VAL A 63 -7.96 3.62 0.16
N SER A 64 -6.90 3.97 0.86
CA SER A 64 -6.29 3.11 1.87
C SER A 64 -5.51 3.94 2.90
N VAL A 65 -5.08 3.27 3.97
CA VAL A 65 -4.12 3.82 4.94
C VAL A 65 -2.87 2.95 4.96
N ALA A 66 -1.70 3.57 4.90
CA ALA A 66 -0.42 2.94 5.13
C ALA A 66 0.21 3.51 6.42
N ARG A 67 0.74 2.73 7.36
CA ARG A 67 0.78 1.29 7.33
C ARG A 67 0.54 0.71 8.73
N GLY A 68 -0.02 -0.48 8.75
CA GLY A 68 0.04 -1.39 9.89
C GLY A 68 1.15 -2.44 9.73
N GLY A 69 1.08 -3.53 10.48
CA GLY A 69 1.95 -4.69 10.36
C GLY A 69 2.96 -4.84 11.50
N PHE A 70 4.20 -5.25 11.19
CA PHE A 70 5.30 -5.50 12.12
C PHE A 70 4.99 -6.54 13.21
N PHE A 71 4.22 -7.58 12.85
CA PHE A 71 3.79 -8.63 13.78
C PHE A 71 4.92 -9.53 14.27
N ALA A 72 5.99 -9.71 13.45
CA ALA A 72 7.06 -10.63 13.77
C ALA A 72 8.04 -10.02 14.78
N ALA A 73 8.14 -10.63 15.96
CA ALA A 73 9.10 -10.26 16.99
C ALA A 73 9.48 -11.48 17.85
N GLU A 74 10.68 -11.44 18.48
CA GLU A 74 11.18 -12.52 19.33
C GLU A 74 10.37 -12.66 20.62
N SER A 75 10.10 -11.52 21.28
CA SER A 75 9.35 -11.53 22.53
C SER A 75 7.84 -11.56 22.28
N LYS A 76 7.11 -12.26 23.15
CA LYS A 76 5.66 -12.26 23.16
C LYS A 76 5.10 -10.85 23.42
N GLU A 77 5.74 -10.12 24.32
CA GLU A 77 5.34 -8.75 24.67
C GLU A 77 5.39 -7.81 23.46
N ASP A 78 6.42 -7.89 22.62
CA ASP A 78 6.53 -7.04 21.44
C ASP A 78 5.51 -7.42 20.35
N ARG A 79 5.17 -8.72 20.24
CA ARG A 79 4.06 -9.15 19.37
C ARG A 79 2.71 -8.63 19.85
N GLU A 80 2.44 -8.65 21.17
CA GLU A 80 1.22 -8.07 21.76
C GLU A 80 1.14 -6.56 21.50
N LYS A 81 2.24 -5.82 21.68
CA LYS A 81 2.31 -4.38 21.32
C LYS A 81 2.03 -4.13 19.85
N ALA A 82 2.54 -4.99 18.95
CA ALA A 82 2.26 -4.87 17.52
C ALA A 82 0.78 -5.08 17.22
N ILE A 83 0.13 -6.06 17.85
CA ILE A 83 -1.32 -6.29 17.73
C ILE A 83 -2.11 -5.06 18.21
N ASP A 84 -1.74 -4.48 19.34
CA ASP A 84 -2.40 -3.29 19.87
C ASP A 84 -2.23 -2.06 18.95
N ASP A 85 -1.03 -1.86 18.36
CA ASP A 85 -0.82 -0.79 17.38
C ASP A 85 -1.60 -1.03 16.09
N ASN A 86 -1.74 -2.29 15.66
CA ASN A 86 -2.56 -2.63 14.49
C ASN A 86 -4.05 -2.38 14.75
N LYS A 87 -4.58 -2.71 15.92
CA LYS A 87 -5.97 -2.34 16.28
C LYS A 87 -6.18 -0.84 16.24
N LYS A 88 -5.24 -0.06 16.76
CA LYS A 88 -5.27 1.40 16.64
C LYS A 88 -5.21 1.87 15.17
N ALA A 89 -4.37 1.25 14.34
CA ALA A 89 -4.28 1.57 12.92
C ALA A 89 -5.59 1.23 12.18
N ILE A 90 -6.28 0.16 12.57
CA ILE A 90 -7.61 -0.19 12.07
C ILE A 90 -8.63 0.91 12.44
N ASP A 91 -8.63 1.37 13.69
CA ASP A 91 -9.52 2.45 14.15
C ASP A 91 -9.25 3.76 13.39
N GLU A 92 -7.97 4.11 13.15
CA GLU A 92 -7.59 5.28 12.34
C GLU A 92 -8.08 5.14 10.89
N THR A 93 -7.97 3.93 10.31
CA THR A 93 -8.41 3.60 8.94
C THR A 93 -9.92 3.71 8.81
N HIS A 94 -10.67 3.14 9.75
CA HIS A 94 -12.13 3.29 9.83
C HIS A 94 -12.53 4.76 9.98
N ALA A 95 -11.90 5.47 10.91
CA ALA A 95 -12.24 6.86 11.20
C ALA A 95 -12.03 7.79 10.01
N VAL A 96 -10.96 7.63 9.24
CA VAL A 96 -10.72 8.41 8.01
C VAL A 96 -11.68 8.00 6.87
N GLY A 97 -12.29 6.82 6.97
CA GLY A 97 -13.21 6.26 5.99
C GLY A 97 -12.51 5.56 4.82
N ALA A 98 -11.35 4.98 5.07
CA ALA A 98 -10.65 4.12 4.11
C ALA A 98 -11.13 2.67 4.26
N PRO A 99 -11.32 1.93 3.15
CA PRO A 99 -11.72 0.52 3.19
C PRO A 99 -10.60 -0.44 3.58
N SER A 100 -9.33 -0.04 3.49
CA SER A 100 -8.19 -0.95 3.71
C SER A 100 -7.03 -0.31 4.44
N LEU A 101 -6.34 -1.15 5.24
CA LEU A 101 -5.07 -0.87 5.91
C LEU A 101 -3.97 -1.74 5.27
N VAL A 102 -2.98 -1.10 4.66
CA VAL A 102 -1.81 -1.79 4.08
C VAL A 102 -0.87 -2.26 5.19
N LEU A 103 -0.44 -3.52 5.12
CA LEU A 103 0.40 -4.17 6.13
C LEU A 103 1.82 -4.43 5.63
N VAL A 104 2.80 -3.72 6.18
CA VAL A 104 4.21 -4.10 6.13
C VAL A 104 4.46 -5.09 7.28
N CYS A 105 4.48 -6.39 6.97
CA CYS A 105 4.23 -7.45 7.96
C CYS A 105 5.29 -7.64 9.04
N GLY A 106 6.52 -7.16 8.83
CA GLY A 106 7.61 -7.31 9.79
C GLY A 106 8.47 -8.55 9.55
N SER A 107 9.66 -8.51 10.10
CA SER A 107 10.61 -9.64 10.17
C SER A 107 11.50 -9.46 11.39
N SER A 108 12.09 -10.56 11.88
CA SER A 108 13.11 -10.50 12.93
C SER A 108 14.37 -11.24 12.49
N LYS A 109 15.52 -10.58 12.59
CA LYS A 109 16.83 -11.12 12.21
C LYS A 109 17.32 -12.26 13.08
N HIS A 110 16.71 -12.48 14.24
CA HIS A 110 17.14 -13.50 15.21
C HIS A 110 16.28 -14.77 15.21
N GLN A 111 15.38 -14.89 14.23
CA GLN A 111 14.54 -16.08 14.04
C GLN A 111 14.43 -16.43 12.56
N SER A 112 13.96 -17.64 12.25
CA SER A 112 13.76 -18.06 10.87
C SER A 112 12.64 -17.25 10.19
N LEU A 113 12.70 -17.13 8.86
CA LEU A 113 11.61 -16.53 8.10
C LEU A 113 10.29 -17.28 8.28
N ASP A 114 10.34 -18.61 8.42
CA ASP A 114 9.13 -19.41 8.65
C ASP A 114 8.51 -19.13 10.02
N THR A 115 9.32 -18.94 11.05
CA THR A 115 8.83 -18.48 12.37
C THR A 115 8.19 -17.11 12.25
N SER A 116 8.84 -16.17 11.55
CA SER A 116 8.28 -14.83 11.30
C SER A 116 6.95 -14.88 10.53
N ARG A 117 6.84 -15.72 9.50
CA ARG A 117 5.60 -15.92 8.73
C ARG A 117 4.46 -16.47 9.57
N GLY A 118 4.74 -17.45 10.45
CA GLY A 118 3.76 -17.96 11.40
C GLY A 118 3.25 -16.87 12.33
N GLN A 119 4.15 -16.07 12.90
CA GLN A 119 3.78 -14.94 13.78
C GLN A 119 3.00 -13.85 13.05
N ILE A 120 3.30 -13.59 11.77
CA ILE A 120 2.54 -12.66 10.93
C ILE A 120 1.11 -13.17 10.74
N GLN A 121 0.94 -14.43 10.36
CA GLN A 121 -0.38 -15.04 10.18
C GLN A 121 -1.18 -15.00 11.49
N ASP A 122 -0.58 -15.39 12.61
CA ASP A 122 -1.22 -15.35 13.93
C ASP A 122 -1.62 -13.92 14.32
N GLY A 123 -0.73 -12.93 14.10
CA GLY A 123 -1.00 -11.53 14.41
C GLY A 123 -2.13 -10.92 13.56
N ILE A 124 -2.21 -11.29 12.28
CA ILE A 124 -3.33 -10.91 11.41
C ILE A 124 -4.62 -11.56 11.92
N ALA A 125 -4.60 -12.85 12.24
CA ALA A 125 -5.76 -13.57 12.78
C ALA A 125 -6.31 -12.91 14.06
N GLU A 126 -5.44 -12.47 14.97
CA GLU A 126 -5.79 -11.76 16.21
C GLU A 126 -6.46 -10.39 15.96
N CYS A 127 -6.23 -9.79 14.78
CA CYS A 127 -6.81 -8.51 14.40
C CYS A 127 -8.12 -8.64 13.61
N LEU A 128 -8.47 -9.83 13.08
CA LEU A 128 -9.56 -10.00 12.12
C LEU A 128 -10.94 -9.60 12.65
N GLU A 129 -11.31 -10.00 13.86
CA GLU A 129 -12.62 -9.61 14.43
C GLU A 129 -12.69 -8.08 14.62
N HIS A 130 -11.59 -7.43 15.07
CA HIS A 130 -11.53 -5.99 15.20
C HIS A 130 -11.64 -5.29 13.82
N ALA A 131 -10.96 -5.82 12.81
CA ALA A 131 -11.02 -5.31 11.44
C ALA A 131 -12.43 -5.47 10.82
N LYS A 132 -13.10 -6.59 11.11
CA LYS A 132 -14.47 -6.85 10.69
C LYS A 132 -15.46 -5.87 11.32
N ASP A 133 -15.36 -5.64 12.63
CA ASP A 133 -16.24 -4.69 13.33
C ASP A 133 -16.03 -3.25 12.83
N ALA A 134 -14.82 -2.91 12.41
CA ALA A 134 -14.44 -1.64 11.81
C ALA A 134 -14.69 -1.57 10.28
N GLU A 135 -15.14 -2.65 9.63
CA GLU A 135 -15.30 -2.75 8.17
C GLU A 135 -14.01 -2.42 7.38
N VAL A 136 -12.84 -2.81 7.93
CA VAL A 136 -11.51 -2.57 7.34
C VAL A 136 -10.93 -3.88 6.82
N ILE A 137 -10.30 -3.85 5.62
CA ILE A 137 -9.56 -4.96 5.05
C ILE A 137 -8.08 -4.81 5.44
N LEU A 138 -7.48 -5.88 5.96
CA LEU A 138 -6.05 -5.99 6.24
C LEU A 138 -5.32 -6.43 4.98
N ALA A 139 -4.72 -5.49 4.25
CA ALA A 139 -4.09 -5.74 2.95
C ALA A 139 -2.61 -6.08 3.12
N ILE A 140 -2.25 -7.36 3.01
CA ILE A 140 -0.87 -7.85 3.12
C ILE A 140 -0.06 -7.34 1.93
N GLU A 141 1.00 -6.58 2.18
CA GLU A 141 1.93 -6.15 1.15
C GLU A 141 3.18 -7.03 1.18
N PRO A 142 3.41 -7.88 0.16
CA PRO A 142 4.68 -8.58 0.03
C PRO A 142 5.77 -7.59 -0.36
N LEU A 143 6.89 -7.57 0.40
CA LEU A 143 8.01 -6.70 0.11
C LEU A 143 9.09 -7.43 -0.70
N HIS A 144 9.84 -6.70 -1.52
CA HIS A 144 10.98 -7.23 -2.27
C HIS A 144 11.91 -8.04 -1.34
N PRO A 145 12.48 -9.17 -1.80
CA PRO A 145 13.35 -10.03 -0.99
C PRO A 145 14.54 -9.32 -0.31
N MET A 146 14.98 -8.17 -0.82
CA MET A 146 16.02 -7.36 -0.18
C MET A 146 15.64 -6.91 1.23
N TYR A 147 14.35 -6.91 1.57
CA TYR A 147 13.81 -6.51 2.88
C TYR A 147 13.50 -7.70 3.81
N ALA A 148 13.80 -8.93 3.39
CA ALA A 148 13.39 -10.14 4.11
C ALA A 148 13.90 -10.21 5.56
N ALA A 149 15.08 -9.66 5.83
CA ALA A 149 15.70 -9.72 7.15
C ALA A 149 15.16 -8.67 8.14
N GLU A 150 14.59 -7.55 7.66
CA GLU A 150 14.37 -6.38 8.51
C GLU A 150 12.94 -5.82 8.45
N ARG A 151 12.27 -5.90 7.28
CA ARG A 151 11.00 -5.21 7.10
C ARG A 151 9.80 -6.13 6.91
N SER A 152 9.96 -7.24 6.17
CA SER A 152 8.88 -8.20 5.97
C SER A 152 9.42 -9.58 5.62
N ALA A 153 8.92 -10.61 6.28
CA ALA A 153 9.16 -12.00 5.91
C ALA A 153 8.23 -12.50 4.79
N ILE A 154 7.26 -11.67 4.36
CA ILE A 154 6.41 -11.94 3.21
C ILE A 154 7.03 -11.24 2.00
N ASN A 155 7.53 -12.03 1.04
CA ASN A 155 8.39 -11.52 -0.04
C ASN A 155 7.92 -11.93 -1.45
N SER A 156 6.74 -12.52 -1.59
CA SER A 156 6.11 -12.80 -2.88
C SER A 156 4.59 -12.77 -2.76
N MET A 157 3.91 -12.55 -3.89
CA MET A 157 2.45 -12.65 -3.96
C MET A 157 1.95 -14.02 -3.52
N ALA A 158 2.68 -15.10 -3.87
CA ALA A 158 2.35 -16.46 -3.46
C ALA A 158 2.28 -16.64 -1.94
N GLN A 159 3.20 -16.02 -1.19
CA GLN A 159 3.19 -16.07 0.27
C GLN A 159 2.02 -15.29 0.87
N ALA A 160 1.71 -14.11 0.34
CA ALA A 160 0.56 -13.31 0.78
C ALA A 160 -0.76 -14.05 0.51
N ASN A 161 -0.95 -14.58 -0.71
CA ASN A 161 -2.11 -15.39 -1.08
C ASN A 161 -2.27 -16.62 -0.16
N THR A 162 -1.18 -17.30 0.17
CA THR A 162 -1.21 -18.47 1.08
C THR A 162 -1.67 -18.09 2.48
N ILE A 163 -1.29 -16.91 3.01
CA ILE A 163 -1.80 -16.43 4.30
C ILE A 163 -3.31 -16.16 4.20
N CYS A 164 -3.78 -15.50 3.14
CA CYS A 164 -5.21 -15.28 2.94
C CYS A 164 -5.99 -16.62 2.91
N GLU A 165 -5.48 -17.62 2.19
CA GLU A 165 -6.09 -18.96 2.11
C GLU A 165 -6.06 -19.68 3.46
N ASN A 166 -4.97 -19.61 4.22
CA ASN A 166 -4.89 -20.18 5.57
C ASN A 166 -5.85 -19.52 6.57
N LEU A 167 -6.30 -18.29 6.26
CA LEU A 167 -7.33 -17.57 6.99
C LEU A 167 -8.70 -17.68 6.31
N ASP A 168 -8.92 -18.78 5.57
CA ASP A 168 -10.19 -19.11 4.89
C ASP A 168 -10.67 -18.03 3.90
N ASN A 169 -9.76 -17.27 3.31
CA ASN A 169 -10.05 -16.08 2.48
C ASN A 169 -11.06 -15.16 3.17
N HIS A 170 -10.81 -14.87 4.44
CA HIS A 170 -11.69 -14.03 5.24
C HIS A 170 -11.91 -12.67 4.54
N PRO A 171 -13.13 -12.12 4.47
CA PRO A 171 -13.42 -10.90 3.70
C PRO A 171 -12.67 -9.65 4.18
N ASN A 172 -12.14 -9.67 5.40
CA ASN A 172 -11.32 -8.57 5.95
C ASN A 172 -9.82 -8.84 5.89
N VAL A 173 -9.36 -9.80 5.08
CA VAL A 173 -7.95 -9.95 4.73
C VAL A 173 -7.79 -9.96 3.20
N GLY A 174 -6.73 -9.32 2.72
CA GLY A 174 -6.44 -9.25 1.29
C GLY A 174 -4.97 -8.98 1.01
N VAL A 175 -4.66 -8.65 -0.22
CA VAL A 175 -3.30 -8.44 -0.72
C VAL A 175 -3.20 -7.06 -1.37
N ALA A 176 -2.18 -6.30 -1.00
CA ALA A 176 -1.76 -5.11 -1.68
C ALA A 176 -0.60 -5.47 -2.63
N LEU A 177 -0.85 -5.39 -3.93
CA LEU A 177 0.15 -5.60 -4.96
C LEU A 177 0.92 -4.29 -5.18
N ASP A 178 2.19 -4.23 -4.79
CA ASP A 178 3.11 -3.15 -5.17
C ASP A 178 4.09 -3.66 -6.24
N VAL A 179 4.11 -3.00 -7.39
CA VAL A 179 5.00 -3.37 -8.49
C VAL A 179 6.47 -3.28 -8.09
N TYR A 180 6.85 -2.31 -7.24
CA TYR A 180 8.23 -2.16 -6.76
C TYR A 180 8.77 -3.40 -6.06
N HIS A 181 7.88 -4.09 -5.38
CA HIS A 181 8.23 -5.23 -4.56
C HIS A 181 8.10 -6.56 -5.29
N THR A 182 7.33 -6.63 -6.38
CA THR A 182 6.91 -7.90 -6.99
C THR A 182 7.27 -8.06 -8.47
N TRP A 183 7.74 -7.02 -9.17
CA TRP A 183 8.02 -7.02 -10.62
C TRP A 183 8.99 -8.11 -11.09
N TRP A 184 9.86 -8.58 -10.22
CA TRP A 184 10.87 -9.59 -10.48
C TRP A 184 10.34 -11.03 -10.43
N ASP A 185 9.12 -11.25 -9.89
CA ASP A 185 8.56 -12.58 -9.69
C ASP A 185 8.05 -13.15 -11.02
N GLU A 186 8.64 -14.24 -11.47
CA GLU A 186 8.26 -14.92 -12.72
C GLU A 186 6.83 -15.47 -12.71
N LYS A 187 6.22 -15.63 -11.52
CA LYS A 187 4.84 -16.11 -11.34
C LYS A 187 3.85 -14.98 -11.05
N LEU A 188 4.27 -13.73 -11.22
CA LEU A 188 3.44 -12.59 -10.85
C LEU A 188 2.05 -12.61 -11.52
N TYR A 189 2.00 -12.97 -12.81
CA TYR A 189 0.73 -13.06 -13.56
C TYR A 189 -0.24 -14.08 -12.96
N GLU A 190 0.25 -15.29 -12.67
CA GLU A 190 -0.55 -16.36 -12.07
C GLU A 190 -1.03 -15.98 -10.66
N GLU A 191 -0.16 -15.34 -9.87
CA GLU A 191 -0.47 -14.96 -8.50
C GLU A 191 -1.42 -13.75 -8.42
N ILE A 192 -1.38 -12.83 -9.39
CA ILE A 192 -2.41 -11.78 -9.54
C ILE A 192 -3.77 -12.43 -9.80
N SER A 193 -3.82 -13.35 -10.75
CA SER A 193 -5.05 -14.07 -11.09
C SER A 193 -5.59 -14.89 -9.91
N ARG A 194 -4.71 -15.57 -9.16
CA ARG A 194 -5.06 -16.31 -7.94
C ARG A 194 -5.65 -15.39 -6.87
N SER A 195 -4.99 -14.27 -6.61
CA SER A 195 -5.44 -13.28 -5.60
C SER A 195 -6.82 -12.72 -5.96
N PHE A 196 -7.03 -12.34 -7.23
CA PHE A 196 -8.30 -11.81 -7.68
C PHE A 196 -9.42 -12.86 -7.62
N ASN A 197 -9.19 -14.08 -8.12
CA ASN A 197 -10.18 -15.15 -8.12
C ASN A 197 -10.63 -15.56 -6.71
N ASN A 198 -9.76 -15.42 -5.72
CA ASN A 198 -10.06 -15.63 -4.31
C ASN A 198 -10.75 -14.42 -3.64
N GLY A 199 -10.92 -13.30 -4.36
CA GLY A 199 -11.48 -12.06 -3.83
C GLY A 199 -10.52 -11.27 -2.92
N ASN A 200 -9.21 -11.57 -3.00
CA ASN A 200 -8.21 -11.04 -2.07
C ASN A 200 -7.41 -9.85 -2.64
N LEU A 201 -7.43 -9.57 -3.95
CA LEU A 201 -6.70 -8.44 -4.52
C LEU A 201 -7.39 -7.12 -4.15
N THR A 202 -6.82 -6.34 -3.23
CA THR A 202 -7.46 -5.15 -2.65
C THR A 202 -6.82 -3.83 -3.04
N SER A 203 -5.52 -3.80 -3.29
CA SER A 203 -4.77 -2.58 -3.65
C SER A 203 -3.76 -2.86 -4.75
N TYR A 204 -3.50 -1.85 -5.58
CA TYR A 204 -2.50 -1.92 -6.64
C TYR A 204 -1.65 -0.64 -6.63
N HIS A 205 -0.39 -0.76 -6.17
CA HIS A 205 0.57 0.34 -6.06
C HIS A 205 1.53 0.34 -7.24
N ILE A 206 1.80 1.54 -7.78
CA ILE A 206 2.63 1.74 -8.97
C ILE A 206 3.73 2.77 -8.73
N CYS A 207 4.91 2.45 -9.20
CA CYS A 207 6.10 3.30 -9.31
C CYS A 207 7.10 2.61 -10.24
N ASP A 208 8.38 2.98 -10.22
CA ASP A 208 9.40 2.27 -10.99
C ASP A 208 10.66 1.98 -10.18
N TRP A 209 11.45 1.02 -10.69
CA TRP A 209 12.71 0.57 -10.13
C TRP A 209 13.88 1.14 -10.91
N LEU A 210 14.62 2.08 -10.32
CA LEU A 210 15.79 2.67 -10.94
C LEU A 210 17.01 1.73 -10.91
N SER A 211 17.82 1.78 -11.95
CA SER A 211 19.09 1.03 -12.05
C SER A 211 20.19 1.92 -12.64
N PRO A 212 21.33 2.12 -11.95
CA PRO A 212 21.63 1.62 -10.62
C PRO A 212 20.72 2.25 -9.53
N MET A 213 20.45 1.47 -8.46
CA MET A 213 19.74 1.96 -7.27
C MET A 213 20.77 2.64 -6.35
N GLU A 214 20.46 3.85 -5.88
CA GLU A 214 21.29 4.61 -4.94
C GLU A 214 20.90 4.40 -3.48
N ASP A 215 19.61 4.22 -3.20
CA ASP A 215 19.06 3.98 -1.85
C ASP A 215 17.97 2.91 -1.92
N MET A 216 18.01 1.93 -1.00
CA MET A 216 17.07 0.80 -0.99
C MET A 216 15.61 1.22 -0.72
N LEU A 217 15.39 2.34 -0.03
CA LEU A 217 14.06 2.77 0.38
C LEU A 217 13.57 4.00 -0.39
N ASN A 218 14.44 4.99 -0.61
CA ASN A 218 14.04 6.32 -1.06
C ASN A 218 14.55 6.65 -2.47
N ASP A 219 14.60 5.66 -3.36
CA ASP A 219 15.09 5.82 -4.73
C ASP A 219 14.14 5.21 -5.76
N ARG A 220 12.82 5.26 -5.48
CA ARG A 220 11.83 4.85 -6.47
C ARG A 220 11.75 5.88 -7.61
N GLY A 221 11.56 5.39 -8.82
CA GLY A 221 11.34 6.20 -10.03
C GLY A 221 9.86 6.50 -10.29
N LEU A 222 9.62 7.50 -11.14
CA LEU A 222 8.34 7.64 -11.83
C LEU A 222 8.12 6.46 -12.77
N MET A 223 6.88 6.08 -12.97
CA MET A 223 6.50 5.03 -13.93
C MET A 223 7.09 5.33 -15.32
N GLY A 224 7.84 4.38 -15.87
CA GLY A 224 8.55 4.51 -17.16
C GLY A 224 9.98 5.05 -17.06
N GLU A 225 10.49 5.38 -15.87
CA GLU A 225 11.90 5.80 -15.68
C GLU A 225 12.86 4.63 -15.46
N GLY A 226 12.37 3.46 -15.11
CA GLY A 226 13.19 2.35 -14.63
C GLY A 226 13.00 1.04 -15.40
N SER A 227 13.06 -0.06 -14.65
CA SER A 227 13.12 -1.42 -15.22
C SER A 227 11.77 -2.14 -15.19
N ILE A 228 10.76 -1.59 -14.51
CA ILE A 228 9.45 -2.26 -14.36
C ILE A 228 8.61 -2.03 -15.61
N ASP A 229 8.11 -3.10 -16.22
CA ASP A 229 7.06 -2.99 -17.22
C ASP A 229 5.69 -2.76 -16.53
N VAL A 230 5.53 -1.53 -16.01
CA VAL A 230 4.30 -1.11 -15.31
C VAL A 230 3.07 -1.27 -16.19
N ASN A 231 3.20 -1.03 -17.51
CA ASN A 231 2.09 -1.16 -18.45
C ASN A 231 1.64 -2.63 -18.57
N GLN A 232 2.58 -3.56 -18.64
CA GLN A 232 2.27 -4.99 -18.72
C GLN A 232 1.61 -5.49 -17.43
N ILE A 233 2.13 -5.08 -16.26
CA ILE A 233 1.55 -5.47 -14.96
C ILE A 233 0.16 -4.85 -14.81
N SER A 234 -0.03 -3.57 -15.14
CA SER A 234 -1.34 -2.89 -15.12
C SER A 234 -2.35 -3.60 -16.05
N LYS A 235 -1.88 -4.10 -17.20
CA LYS A 235 -2.71 -4.91 -18.08
C LYS A 235 -3.15 -6.21 -17.41
N TRP A 236 -2.26 -6.96 -16.78
CA TRP A 236 -2.59 -8.18 -16.05
C TRP A 236 -3.60 -7.95 -14.92
N VAL A 237 -3.39 -6.87 -14.15
CA VAL A 237 -4.32 -6.45 -13.08
C VAL A 237 -5.70 -6.12 -13.63
N THR A 238 -5.77 -5.37 -14.74
CA THR A 238 -7.05 -5.03 -15.40
C THR A 238 -7.72 -6.27 -15.99
N GLU A 239 -6.97 -7.15 -16.66
CA GLU A 239 -7.48 -8.39 -17.27
C GLU A 239 -7.95 -9.38 -16.20
N SER A 240 -7.43 -9.35 -14.97
CA SER A 240 -7.96 -10.16 -13.87
C SER A 240 -9.38 -9.73 -13.45
N GLY A 241 -9.77 -8.49 -13.75
CA GLY A 241 -11.07 -7.91 -13.37
C GLY A 241 -10.99 -6.89 -12.23
N PHE A 242 -9.79 -6.53 -11.77
CA PHE A 242 -9.61 -5.50 -10.73
C PHE A 242 -10.09 -4.14 -11.24
N THR A 243 -10.95 -3.49 -10.46
CA THR A 243 -11.56 -2.18 -10.77
C THR A 243 -11.22 -1.09 -9.76
N GLY A 244 -10.28 -1.38 -8.85
CA GLY A 244 -9.82 -0.42 -7.85
C GLY A 244 -8.89 0.66 -8.44
N PHE A 245 -8.33 1.44 -7.56
CA PHE A 245 -7.41 2.53 -7.94
C PHE A 245 -6.03 1.99 -8.33
N HIS A 246 -5.39 2.68 -9.27
CA HIS A 246 -3.94 2.63 -9.46
C HIS A 246 -3.33 3.66 -8.50
N GLU A 247 -2.65 3.17 -7.48
CA GLU A 247 -2.15 4.00 -6.38
C GLU A 247 -0.67 4.34 -6.62
N VAL A 248 -0.37 5.61 -6.90
CA VAL A 248 1.02 6.06 -7.09
C VAL A 248 1.70 6.15 -5.74
N GLU A 249 2.74 5.32 -5.52
CA GLU A 249 3.52 5.29 -4.29
C GLU A 249 5.02 5.41 -4.57
N ILE A 250 5.55 6.62 -4.45
CA ILE A 250 6.95 6.90 -4.79
C ILE A 250 7.70 7.47 -3.60
N PHE A 251 8.59 6.67 -3.03
CA PHE A 251 9.59 7.09 -2.05
C PHE A 251 10.83 7.57 -2.82
N SER A 252 11.10 8.88 -2.86
CA SER A 252 12.23 9.38 -3.64
C SER A 252 12.81 10.68 -3.09
N GLU A 253 14.03 10.60 -2.55
CA GLU A 253 14.79 11.78 -2.13
C GLU A 253 15.00 12.77 -3.28
N ARG A 254 15.08 12.30 -4.52
CA ARG A 254 15.20 13.11 -5.72
C ARG A 254 13.94 13.95 -5.94
N TRP A 255 12.77 13.30 -5.93
CA TRP A 255 11.50 13.93 -6.20
C TRP A 255 11.02 14.81 -5.05
N TRP A 256 11.38 14.50 -3.80
CA TRP A 256 11.04 15.35 -2.64
C TRP A 256 11.82 16.66 -2.60
N LYS A 257 12.93 16.82 -3.36
CA LYS A 257 13.76 18.03 -3.38
C LYS A 257 13.36 19.07 -4.42
N ILE A 258 12.47 18.73 -5.35
CA ILE A 258 12.01 19.65 -6.39
C ILE A 258 10.68 20.31 -6.01
N ASP A 259 10.22 21.26 -6.81
CA ASP A 259 8.88 21.81 -6.67
C ASP A 259 7.84 20.72 -6.78
N GLN A 260 6.93 20.64 -5.81
CA GLN A 260 5.99 19.54 -5.73
C GLN A 260 4.83 19.66 -6.72
N HIS A 261 4.53 20.86 -7.24
CA HIS A 261 3.57 21.02 -8.32
C HIS A 261 4.17 20.54 -9.65
N ASP A 262 5.44 20.81 -9.91
CA ASP A 262 6.15 20.26 -11.07
C ASP A 262 6.23 18.74 -10.99
N TYR A 263 6.43 18.19 -9.79
CA TYR A 263 6.45 16.74 -9.58
C TYR A 263 5.06 16.13 -9.82
N LEU A 264 3.99 16.70 -9.27
CA LEU A 264 2.62 16.24 -9.51
C LEU A 264 2.28 16.29 -11.01
N ASN A 265 2.67 17.34 -11.72
CA ASN A 265 2.45 17.44 -13.18
C ASN A 265 3.17 16.31 -13.94
N LYS A 266 4.37 15.90 -13.51
CA LYS A 266 5.09 14.75 -14.10
C LYS A 266 4.38 13.42 -13.84
N ILE A 267 3.85 13.21 -12.63
CA ILE A 267 3.02 12.04 -12.31
C ILE A 267 1.81 11.98 -13.25
N ILE A 268 1.11 13.09 -13.41
CA ILE A 268 -0.09 13.18 -14.26
C ILE A 268 0.25 12.90 -15.72
N SER A 269 1.40 13.39 -16.21
CA SER A 269 1.80 13.22 -17.61
C SER A 269 2.05 11.76 -18.00
N TYR A 270 2.29 10.87 -17.06
CA TYR A 270 2.37 9.43 -17.34
C TYR A 270 1.02 8.83 -17.80
N PHE A 271 -0.10 9.42 -17.35
CA PHE A 271 -1.44 8.94 -17.67
C PHE A 271 -2.06 9.67 -18.89
N GLU A 272 -1.29 10.52 -19.58
CA GLU A 272 -1.68 11.21 -20.82
C GLU A 272 -1.41 10.36 -22.06
#